data_25c95e17c2ece02fe9da7bb480c7a0a2
#
_entry.id   25c95e17c2ece02fe9da7bb480c7a0a2
#
_cell.length_a   1.000
_cell.length_b   1.000
_cell.length_c   1.000
_cell.angle_alpha   90.00
_cell.angle_beta   90.00
_cell.angle_gamma   90.00
#
_symmetry.space_group_name_H-M   'P 1'
#
loop_
_entity.id
_entity.type
_entity.pdbx_description
1 polymer ?
#
loop_
_entity_poly.entity_id
_entity_poly.type
_entity_poly.pdbx_seq_one_letter_code
_entity_poly.pdbx_strand_id
1 'polypeptide(L)' 'MTRHPSPAEILAARRAAGLTQAQAARLINLPPPRWSEYETGKVRMSWQMWRLFRLLVGQEDLPDNLR' A
#
# COMPACT_ATOMS: atom_id res chain seq x y z
N MET A 1 10.29 10.15 -12.09
CA MET A 1 11.19 9.60 -11.09
C MET A 1 10.46 8.59 -10.21
N THR A 2 11.02 7.41 -10.06
CA THR A 2 10.42 6.34 -9.29
C THR A 2 10.74 6.53 -7.81
N ARG A 3 9.70 6.48 -6.97
CA ARG A 3 9.86 6.58 -5.53
C ARG A 3 9.19 5.39 -4.87
N HIS A 4 9.86 4.83 -3.88
CA HIS A 4 9.28 3.76 -3.07
C HIS A 4 8.82 4.33 -1.73
N PRO A 5 7.68 3.89 -1.22
CA PRO A 5 7.28 4.29 0.12
C PRO A 5 8.19 3.66 1.16
N SER A 6 8.40 4.35 2.27
CA SER A 6 9.14 3.79 3.40
C SER A 6 8.26 2.79 4.15
N PRO A 7 8.88 1.85 4.91
CA PRO A 7 8.10 0.96 5.77
C PRO A 7 7.17 1.71 6.72
N ALA A 8 7.62 2.85 7.25
CA ALA A 8 6.80 3.66 8.15
C ALA A 8 5.58 4.25 7.44
N GLU A 9 5.74 4.69 6.20
CA GLU A 9 4.64 5.20 5.39
C GLU A 9 3.61 4.10 5.12
N ILE A 10 4.08 2.90 4.82
CA ILE A 10 3.21 1.75 4.53
C ILE A 10 2.40 1.38 5.78
N LEU A 11 3.06 1.32 6.94
CA LEU A 11 2.40 1.04 8.21
C LEU A 11 1.33 2.09 8.53
N ALA A 12 1.69 3.37 8.39
CA ALA A 12 0.77 4.47 8.68
C ALA A 12 -0.46 4.43 7.76
N ALA A 13 -0.26 4.16 6.48
CA ALA A 13 -1.37 4.09 5.53
C ALA A 13 -2.32 2.94 5.86
N ARG A 14 -1.78 1.78 6.25
CA ARG A 14 -2.60 0.64 6.63
C ARG A 14 -3.43 0.95 7.88
N ARG A 15 -2.79 1.55 8.90
CA ARG A 15 -3.49 1.91 10.13
C ARG A 15 -4.57 2.95 9.89
N ALA A 16 -4.28 3.94 9.07
CA ALA A 16 -5.26 4.97 8.72
C ALA A 16 -6.48 4.36 8.01
N ALA A 17 -6.30 3.28 7.27
CA ALA A 17 -7.38 2.56 6.60
C ALA A 17 -8.12 1.60 7.53
N GLY A 18 -7.64 1.39 8.75
CA GLY A 18 -8.26 0.48 9.71
C GLY A 18 -8.11 -0.99 9.35
N LEU A 19 -7.06 -1.36 8.63
CA LEU A 19 -6.87 -2.71 8.14
C LEU A 19 -5.79 -3.45 8.90
N THR A 20 -5.95 -4.79 9.03
CA THR A 20 -4.86 -5.66 9.44
C THR A 20 -3.90 -5.86 8.27
N GLN A 21 -2.71 -6.40 8.55
CA GLN A 21 -1.75 -6.73 7.49
C GLN A 21 -2.36 -7.71 6.48
N ALA A 22 -3.07 -8.72 6.96
CA ALA A 22 -3.70 -9.70 6.08
C ALA A 22 -4.78 -9.06 5.19
N GLN A 23 -5.59 -8.16 5.76
CA GLN A 23 -6.62 -7.47 4.99
C GLN A 23 -6.01 -6.56 3.93
N ALA A 24 -4.95 -5.83 4.28
CA ALA A 24 -4.28 -4.96 3.34
C ALA A 24 -3.66 -5.74 2.18
N ALA A 25 -3.01 -6.87 2.49
CA ALA A 25 -2.42 -7.71 1.47
C ALA A 25 -3.48 -8.25 0.50
N ARG A 26 -4.58 -8.76 1.03
CA ARG A 26 -5.66 -9.30 0.20
C ARG A 26 -6.28 -8.26 -0.70
N LEU A 27 -6.35 -7.01 -0.24
CA LEU A 27 -6.93 -5.92 -1.02
C LEU A 27 -6.18 -5.72 -2.35
N ILE A 28 -4.88 -5.94 -2.36
CA ILE A 28 -4.05 -5.79 -3.55
C ILE A 28 -3.52 -7.13 -4.07
N ASN A 29 -4.22 -8.22 -3.74
CA ASN A 29 -3.96 -9.55 -4.26
C ASN A 29 -2.57 -10.10 -3.92
N LEU A 30 -2.09 -9.83 -2.72
CA LEU A 30 -0.80 -10.35 -2.26
C LEU A 30 -1.00 -11.32 -1.10
N PRO A 31 -0.10 -12.31 -0.95
CA PRO A 31 -0.14 -13.15 0.24
C PRO A 31 0.19 -12.33 1.49
N PRO A 32 -0.47 -12.60 2.63
CA PRO A 32 -0.26 -11.81 3.84
C PRO A 32 1.20 -11.63 4.26
N PRO A 33 2.10 -12.65 4.17
CA PRO A 33 3.50 -12.44 4.51
C PRO A 33 4.20 -11.34 3.71
N ARG A 34 3.76 -11.10 2.47
CA ARG A 34 4.35 -10.06 1.63
C ARG A 34 4.11 -8.68 2.22
N TRP A 35 2.92 -8.42 2.77
CA TRP A 35 2.65 -7.12 3.40
C TRP A 35 3.55 -6.90 4.61
N SER A 36 3.71 -7.94 5.45
CA SER A 36 4.61 -7.87 6.59
C SER A 36 6.04 -7.53 6.17
N GLU A 37 6.50 -8.12 5.07
CA GLU A 37 7.83 -7.83 4.53
C GLU A 37 7.98 -6.37 4.09
N TYR A 38 6.93 -5.78 3.57
CA TYR A 38 6.94 -4.35 3.22
C TYR A 38 7.11 -3.49 4.49
N GLU A 39 6.39 -3.83 5.56
CA GLU A 39 6.44 -3.02 6.79
C GLU A 39 7.74 -3.20 7.58
N THR A 40 8.44 -4.31 7.39
CA THR A 40 9.75 -4.51 8.02
C THR A 40 10.91 -4.00 7.18
N GLY A 41 10.64 -3.63 5.93
CA GLY A 41 11.70 -3.20 5.02
C GLY A 41 12.43 -4.32 4.34
N LYS A 42 12.03 -5.57 4.56
CA LYS A 42 12.67 -6.73 3.94
C LYS A 42 12.48 -6.74 2.43
N VAL A 43 11.30 -6.31 1.97
CA VAL A 43 10.97 -6.18 0.56
C VAL A 43 10.48 -4.76 0.32
N ARG A 44 10.93 -4.16 -0.79
CA ARG A 44 10.54 -2.81 -1.15
C ARG A 44 9.24 -2.84 -1.94
N MET A 45 8.25 -2.04 -1.50
CA MET A 45 6.99 -1.92 -2.23
C MET A 45 7.20 -1.03 -3.47
N SER A 46 6.70 -1.48 -4.63
CA SER A 46 6.76 -0.67 -5.83
C SER A 46 5.84 0.53 -5.72
N TRP A 47 6.15 1.59 -6.47
CA TRP A 47 5.30 2.77 -6.53
C TRP A 47 3.89 2.42 -7.01
N GLN A 48 3.79 1.52 -7.99
CA GLN A 48 2.51 1.11 -8.54
C GLN A 48 1.62 0.44 -7.48
N MET A 49 2.18 -0.47 -6.69
CA MET A 49 1.41 -1.13 -5.63
C MET A 49 1.03 -0.15 -4.53
N TRP A 50 1.93 0.76 -4.19
CA TRP A 50 1.68 1.81 -3.20
C TRP A 50 0.51 2.69 -3.63
N ARG A 51 0.53 3.15 -4.87
CA ARG A 51 -0.54 3.98 -5.40
C ARG A 51 -1.86 3.22 -5.47
N LEU A 52 -1.82 1.97 -5.94
CA LEU A 52 -3.01 1.12 -6.01
C LEU A 52 -3.66 0.99 -4.64
N PHE A 53 -2.85 0.67 -3.62
CA PHE A 53 -3.37 0.54 -2.27
C PHE A 53 -4.06 1.82 -1.82
N ARG A 54 -3.40 2.97 -1.98
CA ARG A 54 -3.96 4.24 -1.52
C ARG A 54 -5.22 4.63 -2.27
N LEU A 55 -5.30 4.33 -3.57
CA LEU A 55 -6.52 4.56 -4.34
C LEU A 55 -7.67 3.71 -3.83
N LEU A 56 -7.41 2.44 -3.54
CA LEU A 56 -8.45 1.51 -3.09
C LEU A 56 -8.99 1.85 -1.70
N VAL A 57 -8.17 2.42 -0.82
CA VAL A 57 -8.60 2.80 0.53
C VAL A 57 -9.02 4.27 0.64
N GLY A 58 -9.04 4.99 -0.48
CA GLY A 58 -9.52 6.38 -0.51
C GLY A 58 -8.52 7.40 0.00
N GLN A 59 -7.23 7.07 0.05
CA GLN A 59 -6.18 8.00 0.48
C GLN A 59 -5.59 8.79 -0.68
N GLU A 60 -5.96 8.46 -1.90
CA GLU A 60 -5.56 9.17 -3.10
C GLU A 60 -6.70 9.12 -4.09
N ASP A 61 -6.93 10.21 -4.81
CA ASP A 61 -7.97 10.28 -5.83
C ASP A 61 -7.40 9.96 -7.20
N LEU A 62 -8.25 9.38 -8.06
CA LEU A 62 -7.91 9.24 -9.46
C LEU A 62 -7.74 10.61 -10.10
N PRO A 63 -6.80 10.76 -11.06
CA PRO A 63 -6.69 11.99 -11.86
C PRO A 63 -8.02 12.28 -12.57
N ASP A 64 -8.31 13.55 -12.78
CA ASP A 64 -9.57 13.96 -13.41
C ASP A 64 -9.80 13.32 -14.75
N ASN A 65 -8.74 13.10 -15.52
CA ASN A 65 -8.83 12.49 -16.85
C ASN A 65 -9.14 10.99 -16.82
N LEU A 66 -9.19 10.38 -15.62
CA LEU A 66 -9.51 8.96 -15.48
C LEU A 66 -10.83 8.71 -14.74
N ARG A 67 -11.53 9.78 -14.37
CA ARG A 67 -12.83 9.65 -13.70
C ARG A 67 -13.95 9.37 -14.69
#